data_46523bcc6ae58df5fa74ea0eaccb7009
#
_entry.id   46523bcc6ae58df5fa74ea0eaccb7009
#
_cell.length_a   1.000
_cell.length_b   1.000
_cell.length_c   1.000
_cell.angle_alpha   90.00
_cell.angle_beta   90.00
_cell.angle_gamma   90.00
#
_symmetry.space_group_name_H-M   'P 1'
#
loop_
_entity.id
_entity.type
_entity.pdbx_description
1 polymer ?
#
loop_
_entity_poly.entity_id
_entity_poly.type
_entity_poly.pdbx_seq_one_letter_code
_entity_poly.pdbx_strand_id
1 'polypeptide(L)'
;MALNFELVTPEKLLRSEEVHMVVVPGTEGDFGVLERHAPVMSTIRDGAIQIFKTAGGTPETIKVEGGFAEVNDKGLTILAEKVVEAE
;
A
#
# COMPACT_ATOMS: atom_id res chain seq x y z
N MET A 1 -12.17 -10.85 7.54
CA MET A 1 -11.59 -10.95 6.20
C MET A 1 -10.56 -9.88 6.03
N ALA A 2 -9.48 -10.18 5.35
CA ALA A 2 -8.33 -9.31 5.37
C ALA A 2 -7.75 -9.15 3.99
N LEU A 3 -7.15 -7.99 3.76
CA LEU A 3 -6.42 -7.69 2.54
C LEU A 3 -4.97 -8.13 2.71
N ASN A 4 -4.48 -8.94 1.80
CA ASN A 4 -3.06 -9.28 1.79
C ASN A 4 -2.29 -8.08 1.23
N PHE A 5 -1.33 -7.60 2.00
CA PHE A 5 -0.57 -6.42 1.66
C PHE A 5 0.91 -6.75 1.62
N GLU A 6 1.57 -6.36 0.52
CA GLU A 6 3.01 -6.50 0.39
C GLU A 6 3.61 -5.17 -0.02
N LEU A 7 4.70 -4.80 0.64
CA LEU A 7 5.48 -3.62 0.31
C LEU A 7 6.86 -4.08 -0.11
N VAL A 8 7.23 -3.77 -1.34
CA VAL A 8 8.46 -4.26 -1.96
C VAL A 8 9.25 -3.07 -2.49
N THR A 9 10.56 -3.12 -2.31
CA THR A 9 11.47 -2.21 -3.00
C THR A 9 12.32 -3.04 -3.96
N PRO A 10 13.05 -2.39 -4.88
CA PRO A 10 13.91 -3.18 -5.79
C PRO A 10 14.90 -4.07 -5.09
N GLU A 11 15.20 -3.79 -3.83
CA GLU A 11 16.21 -4.54 -3.11
C GLU A 11 15.62 -5.68 -2.29
N LYS A 12 14.39 -5.55 -1.79
CA LYS A 12 13.84 -6.58 -0.93
C LYS A 12 12.36 -6.36 -0.64
N LEU A 13 11.75 -7.41 -0.11
CA LEU A 13 10.40 -7.36 0.44
C LEU A 13 10.48 -6.79 1.85
N LEU A 14 9.80 -5.67 2.09
CA LEU A 14 9.83 -5.00 3.38
C LEU A 14 8.70 -5.42 4.29
N ARG A 15 7.52 -5.63 3.72
CA ARG A 15 6.33 -6.00 4.48
C ARG A 15 5.53 -7.03 3.71
N SER A 16 4.97 -7.99 4.44
CA SER A 16 4.01 -8.95 3.90
C SER A 16 3.11 -9.32 5.06
N GLU A 17 1.86 -8.84 5.05
CA GLU A 17 0.96 -9.05 6.17
C GLU A 17 -0.48 -8.87 5.72
N GLU A 18 -1.40 -9.30 6.56
CA GLU A 18 -2.82 -9.07 6.34
C GLU A 18 -3.24 -7.82 7.09
N VAL A 19 -3.98 -6.96 6.40
CA VAL A 19 -4.43 -5.69 6.97
C VAL A 19 -5.88 -5.47 6.61
N HIS A 20 -6.52 -4.46 7.22
CA HIS A 20 -7.90 -4.13 6.91
C HIS A 20 -8.01 -3.29 5.64
N MET A 21 -7.21 -2.25 5.54
CA MET A 21 -7.28 -1.31 4.43
C MET A 21 -5.93 -0.61 4.26
N VAL A 22 -5.63 -0.22 3.03
CA VAL A 22 -4.45 0.60 2.75
C VAL A 22 -4.90 1.77 1.89
N VAL A 23 -4.50 2.98 2.28
CA VAL A 23 -4.71 4.18 1.45
C VAL A 23 -3.43 4.45 0.70
N VAL A 24 -3.55 4.55 -0.61
CA VAL A 24 -2.41 4.63 -1.53
C VAL A 24 -2.37 6.03 -2.15
N PRO A 25 -1.19 6.68 -2.17
CA PRO A 25 -1.06 8.00 -2.79
C PRO A 25 -0.89 7.87 -4.31
N GLY A 26 -1.98 7.63 -5.00
CA GLY A 26 -1.96 7.53 -6.46
C GLY A 26 -1.65 8.87 -7.11
N THR A 27 -1.12 8.81 -8.33
CA THR A 27 -0.78 10.04 -9.05
C THR A 27 -2.02 10.85 -9.40
N GLU A 28 -3.18 10.19 -9.49
CA GLU A 28 -4.44 10.88 -9.80
C GLU A 28 -5.29 11.10 -8.57
N GLY A 29 -4.75 10.84 -7.39
CA GLY A 29 -5.46 11.01 -6.14
C GLY A 29 -5.28 9.80 -5.26
N ASP A 30 -5.48 10.00 -3.97
CA ASP A 30 -5.41 8.91 -3.01
C ASP A 30 -6.58 7.97 -3.21
N PHE A 31 -6.34 6.68 -3.03
CA PHE A 31 -7.44 5.72 -3.08
C PHE A 31 -7.23 4.65 -2.00
N GLY A 32 -8.35 4.17 -1.47
CA GLY A 32 -8.32 3.15 -0.45
C GLY A 32 -8.53 1.77 -1.05
N VAL A 33 -7.79 0.80 -0.55
CA VAL A 33 -7.90 -0.58 -1.02
C VAL A 33 -8.36 -1.43 0.14
N LEU A 34 -9.48 -2.09 -0.06
CA LEU A 34 -10.04 -3.06 0.86
C LEU A 34 -9.97 -4.43 0.22
N GLU A 35 -10.25 -5.45 1.00
CA GLU A 35 -10.38 -6.79 0.47
C GLU A 35 -11.37 -6.80 -0.69
N ARG A 36 -11.07 -7.55 -1.74
CA ARG A 36 -11.92 -7.70 -2.92
C ARG A 36 -12.04 -6.43 -3.75
N HIS A 37 -11.10 -5.52 -3.60
CA HIS A 37 -11.05 -4.36 -4.47
C HIS A 37 -10.88 -4.84 -5.92
N ALA A 38 -11.53 -4.15 -6.86
CA ALA A 38 -11.39 -4.49 -8.27
C ALA A 38 -9.92 -4.36 -8.69
N PRO A 39 -9.44 -5.22 -9.59
CA PRO A 39 -8.04 -5.12 -10.02
C PRO A 39 -7.74 -3.76 -10.63
N VAL A 40 -6.60 -3.22 -10.24
CA VAL A 40 -6.14 -1.94 -10.75
C VAL A 40 -4.63 -1.87 -10.65
N MET A 41 -4.00 -1.14 -11.55
CA MET A 41 -2.59 -0.81 -11.45
C MET A 41 -2.48 0.70 -11.56
N SER A 42 -1.77 1.31 -10.65
CA SER A 42 -1.64 2.76 -10.59
C SER A 42 -0.22 3.13 -10.24
N THR A 43 0.29 4.17 -10.88
CA THR A 43 1.54 4.76 -10.42
C THR A 43 1.25 5.55 -9.15
N ILE A 44 2.24 5.61 -8.27
CA ILE A 44 2.09 6.33 -7.02
C ILE A 44 3.05 7.52 -7.03
N ARG A 45 2.59 8.60 -6.40
CA ARG A 45 3.40 9.79 -6.23
C ARG A 45 4.17 9.70 -4.94
N ASP A 46 5.14 10.58 -4.75
CA ASP A 46 5.82 10.69 -3.47
C ASP A 46 4.79 11.07 -2.42
N GLY A 47 4.76 10.32 -1.34
CA GLY A 47 3.79 10.55 -0.29
C GLY A 47 3.83 9.44 0.72
N ALA A 48 2.75 9.28 1.45
CA ALA A 48 2.69 8.28 2.50
C ALA A 48 1.55 7.32 2.24
N ILE A 49 1.81 6.02 2.43
CA ILE A 49 0.75 5.04 2.48
C ILE A 49 0.27 4.94 3.92
N GLN A 50 -1.02 4.71 4.09
CA GLN A 50 -1.61 4.53 5.40
C GLN A 50 -2.14 3.11 5.48
N ILE A 51 -1.67 2.38 6.48
CA ILE A 51 -2.01 0.97 6.63
C ILE A 51 -2.88 0.84 7.87
N PHE A 52 -4.13 0.45 7.65
CA PHE A 52 -5.08 0.23 8.74
C PHE A 52 -5.13 -1.26 9.01
N LYS A 53 -4.57 -1.69 10.13
CA LYS A 53 -4.55 -3.10 10.45
C LYS A 53 -5.91 -3.58 10.94
N THR A 54 -6.69 -2.69 11.55
CA THR A 54 -8.04 -3.03 12.01
C THR A 54 -8.99 -1.94 11.59
N ALA A 55 -10.27 -2.29 11.46
CA ALA A 55 -11.30 -1.32 11.16
C ALA A 55 -11.40 -0.33 12.32
N GLY A 56 -11.35 0.98 11.98
CA GLY A 56 -11.45 2.01 12.99
C GLY A 56 -10.19 2.26 13.80
N GLY A 57 -9.12 1.53 13.50
CA GLY A 57 -7.86 1.71 14.20
C GLY A 57 -7.05 2.86 13.67
N THR A 58 -5.96 3.18 14.36
CA THR A 58 -5.03 4.21 13.94
C THR A 58 -4.12 3.64 12.85
N PRO A 59 -3.97 4.33 11.72
CA PRO A 59 -3.14 3.80 10.65
C PRO A 59 -1.67 3.92 10.95
N GLU A 60 -0.91 2.97 10.43
CA GLU A 60 0.53 3.10 10.37
C GLU A 60 0.88 3.80 9.06
N THR A 61 1.76 4.78 9.12
CA THR A 61 2.10 5.59 7.96
C THR A 61 3.53 5.29 7.53
N ILE A 62 3.72 5.01 6.25
CA ILE A 62 5.03 4.76 5.68
C ILE A 62 5.21 5.68 4.49
N LYS A 63 6.29 6.46 4.49
CA LYS A 63 6.57 7.37 3.38
C LYS A 63 7.26 6.61 2.26
N VAL A 64 6.80 6.83 1.04
CA VAL A 64 7.35 6.20 -0.15
C VAL A 64 7.63 7.24 -1.21
N GLU A 65 8.56 6.94 -2.10
CA GLU A 65 8.91 7.82 -3.20
C GLU A 65 8.78 7.03 -4.49
N GLY A 66 7.73 7.33 -5.24
CA GLY A 66 7.52 6.75 -6.54
C GLY A 66 7.19 5.26 -6.51
N GLY A 67 6.81 4.73 -7.66
CA GLY A 67 6.56 3.32 -7.81
C GLY A 67 5.18 3.02 -8.33
N PHE A 68 4.70 1.83 -8.03
CA PHE A 68 3.40 1.34 -8.50
C PHE A 68 2.65 0.69 -7.36
N ALA A 69 1.32 0.71 -7.49
CA ALA A 69 0.45 -0.11 -6.67
C ALA A 69 -0.33 -1.03 -7.59
N GLU A 70 -0.38 -2.30 -7.27
CA GLU A 70 -1.13 -3.26 -8.05
C GLU A 70 -2.11 -3.99 -7.15
N VAL A 71 -3.37 -3.99 -7.53
CA VAL A 71 -4.42 -4.72 -6.83
C VAL A 71 -4.87 -5.85 -7.74
N ASN A 72 -4.90 -7.06 -7.19
CA ASN A 72 -5.43 -8.20 -7.91
C ASN A 72 -6.15 -9.11 -6.91
N ASP A 73 -6.54 -10.29 -7.35
CA ASP A 73 -7.31 -11.19 -6.50
C ASP A 73 -6.51 -11.72 -5.32
N LYS A 74 -5.21 -11.56 -5.34
CA LYS A 74 -4.35 -11.98 -4.22
C LYS A 74 -4.15 -10.86 -3.19
N GLY A 75 -4.45 -9.63 -3.54
CA GLY A 75 -4.33 -8.51 -2.63
C GLY A 75 -3.65 -7.32 -3.26
N LEU A 76 -3.00 -6.53 -2.43
CA LEU A 76 -2.33 -5.30 -2.84
C LEU A 76 -0.83 -5.46 -2.73
N THR A 77 -0.12 -5.14 -3.80
CA THR A 77 1.33 -5.06 -3.79
C THR A 77 1.73 -3.64 -4.12
N ILE A 78 2.56 -3.03 -3.27
CA ILE A 78 3.15 -1.74 -3.55
C ILE A 78 4.62 -1.95 -3.82
N LEU A 79 5.04 -1.58 -5.04
CA LEU A 79 6.45 -1.59 -5.40
C LEU A 79 6.92 -0.15 -5.36
N ALA A 80 7.62 0.21 -4.31
CA ALA A 80 8.12 1.56 -4.10
C ALA A 80 9.55 1.63 -4.59
N GLU A 81 9.90 2.73 -5.26
CA GLU A 81 11.28 2.94 -5.65
C GLU A 81 12.14 3.17 -4.43
N LYS A 82 11.58 3.85 -3.44
CA LYS A 82 12.30 4.14 -2.20
C LYS A 82 11.30 4.25 -1.07
N VAL A 83 11.66 3.70 0.08
CA VAL A 83 10.86 3.82 1.29
C VAL A 83 11.66 4.64 2.28
N VAL A 84 11.04 5.69 2.81
CA VAL A 84 11.63 6.52 3.85
C VAL A 84 10.95 6.13 5.15
N GLU A 85 11.66 5.43 5.99
CA GLU A 85 11.07 4.97 7.24
C GLU A 85 10.93 6.13 8.20
N ALA A 86 9.73 6.26 8.74
CA ALA A 86 9.49 7.26 9.77
C ALA A 86 10.05 6.73 11.09
N GLU A 87 10.65 7.61 11.81
CA GLU A 87 11.19 7.28 13.12
C GLU A 87 10.10 7.20 14.16
#